data_94d9ba06b0167cb70503f9b328cd79c2
#
_entry.id   94d9ba06b0167cb70503f9b328cd79c2
#
_cell.length_a   1.000
_cell.length_b   1.000
_cell.length_c   1.000
_cell.angle_alpha   90.00
_cell.angle_beta   90.00
_cell.angle_gamma   90.00
#
_symmetry.space_group_name_H-M   'P 1'
#
loop_
_entity.id
_entity.type
_entity.pdbx_description
1 polymer ?
#
loop_
_entity_poly.entity_id
_entity_poly.type
_entity_poly.pdbx_seq_one_letter_code
_entity_poly.pdbx_strand_id
1 'polypeptide(L)'
;MLKNSYDKYEQIVEQKWNGTTVFRNIYDDYGNVFYHEDLENDRKIFFDYDMIQRMAGYRTTDGETARIQYDNKNRRTGMVHQIDDSKISTSCVFGEVGKAQAPDVIYQIKVNDAVKISYTFDTLCRVTRKTIHLKDKTYPVDYTFVPGRKAGITTLLLKEINNNGKKLSFVYDAVGNIVTISENGVQKVKYTYNALSELTRVDSAWENKSITYTYDAGMNMTSRKEYSYTTGALGNAVKTDLFTYRASGWKDQLISYNGSSISYDAVGNITAYQGRTLTWYRGSLLQSLTLNGKKAVYHYDSEGHRVQWKDLNGISHKNYWCGNKLMGTKYGDVLVQFVYGADKSPLMLKKGEKEYYYLYNSQNDVIGLIDSDGKQVVNYSYDAWGKQTGLTDISGENIGKLNLFRYRAYCYDDDTKLYVTASRYYDPELCRFLCADNFDAVKAKMFSMNGKNLYVYCCNNPVNAVDDDGDFGILMLAFPGIDPRKVAWNILKDVFVYAVQCGMANEKVTLEGIAEVAIESAISSVLGDSQGIIFSVVVSGLKGGYLEYQESGDMAIRVIEQQQSIGTA
;
A
#
# COMPACT_ATOMS: atom_id res chain seq x y z
N MET A 1 18.07 24.25 1.51
CA MET A 1 17.09 24.58 2.58
C MET A 1 15.78 24.93 1.94
N LEU A 2 14.69 24.35 2.43
CA LEU A 2 13.32 24.69 1.99
C LEU A 2 12.88 25.99 2.66
N LYS A 3 12.28 26.90 1.91
CA LYS A 3 11.74 28.17 2.41
C LYS A 3 10.40 28.45 1.75
N ASN A 4 9.38 28.71 2.58
CA ASN A 4 8.04 29.10 2.13
C ASN A 4 7.84 30.61 2.30
N SER A 5 7.10 31.21 1.38
CA SER A 5 6.53 32.55 1.49
C SER A 5 5.02 32.43 1.61
N TYR A 6 4.42 33.25 2.45
CA TYR A 6 2.99 33.19 2.78
C TYR A 6 2.31 34.53 2.45
N ASP A 7 1.03 34.47 2.15
CA ASP A 7 0.18 35.65 2.08
C ASP A 7 -0.32 36.09 3.47
N LYS A 8 -1.20 37.10 3.49
CA LYS A 8 -1.81 37.59 4.74
C LYS A 8 -2.76 36.62 5.43
N TYR A 9 -3.14 35.53 4.78
CA TYR A 9 -4.01 34.46 5.29
C TYR A 9 -3.22 33.20 5.66
N GLU A 10 -1.87 33.30 5.73
CA GLU A 10 -0.97 32.18 6.04
C GLU A 10 -0.97 31.06 4.98
N GLN A 11 -1.37 31.36 3.74
CA GLN A 11 -1.36 30.43 2.62
C GLN A 11 -0.01 30.47 1.90
N ILE A 12 0.54 29.33 1.49
CA ILE A 12 1.84 29.25 0.81
C ILE A 12 1.71 29.74 -0.63
N VAL A 13 2.20 30.94 -0.91
CA VAL A 13 2.19 31.52 -2.26
C VAL A 13 3.43 31.19 -3.08
N GLU A 14 4.55 30.88 -2.44
CA GLU A 14 5.80 30.50 -3.11
C GLU A 14 6.61 29.57 -2.23
N GLN A 15 7.25 28.58 -2.85
CA GLN A 15 8.23 27.72 -2.18
C GLN A 15 9.57 27.79 -2.93
N LYS A 16 10.66 27.87 -2.16
CA LYS A 16 12.04 27.86 -2.67
C LYS A 16 12.83 26.70 -2.09
N TRP A 17 13.63 26.07 -2.95
CA TRP A 17 14.65 25.12 -2.55
C TRP A 17 16.05 25.67 -2.86
N ASN A 18 16.89 25.82 -1.84
CA ASN A 18 18.23 26.42 -1.97
C ASN A 18 18.24 27.76 -2.72
N GLY A 19 17.22 28.60 -2.51
CA GLY A 19 17.09 29.91 -3.13
C GLY A 19 16.38 29.94 -4.49
N THR A 20 16.18 28.80 -5.15
CA THR A 20 15.46 28.70 -6.42
C THR A 20 13.98 28.46 -6.16
N THR A 21 13.09 29.23 -6.79
CA THR A 21 11.64 29.02 -6.70
C THR A 21 11.27 27.71 -7.40
N VAL A 22 10.56 26.84 -6.69
CA VAL A 22 10.15 25.53 -7.17
C VAL A 22 8.68 25.51 -7.58
N PHE A 23 7.81 26.23 -6.83
CA PHE A 23 6.42 26.45 -7.25
C PHE A 23 5.85 27.77 -6.75
N ARG A 24 4.73 28.18 -7.37
CA ARG A 24 3.87 29.29 -6.95
C ARG A 24 2.42 28.88 -6.93
N ASN A 25 1.66 29.40 -5.96
CA ASN A 25 0.22 29.26 -5.88
C ASN A 25 -0.46 30.63 -5.97
N ILE A 26 -1.63 30.65 -6.62
CA ILE A 26 -2.58 31.74 -6.55
C ILE A 26 -3.88 31.17 -6.02
N TYR A 27 -4.48 31.86 -5.06
CA TYR A 27 -5.71 31.44 -4.39
C TYR A 27 -6.89 32.26 -4.88
N ASP A 28 -8.09 31.69 -4.87
CA ASP A 28 -9.34 32.41 -5.08
C ASP A 28 -9.79 33.12 -3.78
N ASP A 29 -10.90 33.86 -3.86
CA ASP A 29 -11.45 34.62 -2.73
C ASP A 29 -11.94 33.72 -1.57
N TYR A 30 -12.07 32.43 -1.79
CA TYR A 30 -12.47 31.42 -0.80
C TYR A 30 -11.29 30.69 -0.18
N GLY A 31 -10.08 30.95 -0.66
CA GLY A 31 -8.86 30.32 -0.15
C GLY A 31 -8.49 28.99 -0.82
N ASN A 32 -9.12 28.64 -1.94
CA ASN A 32 -8.74 27.48 -2.72
C ASN A 32 -7.60 27.83 -3.69
N VAL A 33 -6.70 26.89 -3.96
CA VAL A 33 -5.67 27.05 -4.98
C VAL A 33 -6.33 27.10 -6.36
N PHE A 34 -6.44 28.28 -6.91
CA PHE A 34 -6.99 28.49 -8.26
C PHE A 34 -5.97 28.16 -9.35
N TYR A 35 -4.68 28.41 -9.08
CA TYR A 35 -3.59 28.23 -10.01
C TYR A 35 -2.34 27.77 -9.28
N HIS A 36 -1.70 26.73 -9.81
CA HIS A 36 -0.42 26.23 -9.35
C HIS A 36 0.58 26.22 -10.51
N GLU A 37 1.75 26.82 -10.30
CA GLU A 37 2.85 26.83 -11.26
C GLU A 37 4.02 26.01 -10.71
N ASP A 38 4.28 24.85 -11.31
CA ASP A 38 5.44 24.02 -11.06
C ASP A 38 6.57 24.46 -11.99
N LEU A 39 7.49 25.26 -11.44
CA LEU A 39 8.61 25.87 -12.19
C LEU A 39 9.73 24.89 -12.49
N GLU A 40 9.80 23.75 -11.78
CA GLU A 40 10.82 22.72 -12.03
C GLU A 40 10.45 21.84 -13.22
N ASN A 41 9.16 21.66 -13.47
CA ASN A 41 8.65 20.81 -14.53
C ASN A 41 8.01 21.62 -15.69
N ASP A 42 8.11 22.95 -15.65
CA ASP A 42 7.47 23.89 -16.61
C ASP A 42 5.99 23.57 -16.83
N ARG A 43 5.27 23.35 -15.71
CA ARG A 43 3.89 22.91 -15.72
C ARG A 43 3.00 23.86 -14.94
N LYS A 44 1.83 24.17 -15.52
CA LYS A 44 0.81 24.99 -14.87
C LYS A 44 -0.47 24.18 -14.73
N ILE A 45 -1.10 24.27 -13.56
CA ILE A 45 -2.34 23.58 -13.22
C ILE A 45 -3.37 24.64 -12.85
N PHE A 46 -4.52 24.59 -13.50
CA PHE A 46 -5.68 25.44 -13.22
C PHE A 46 -6.76 24.58 -12.62
N PHE A 47 -7.25 24.92 -11.44
CA PHE A 47 -8.29 24.19 -10.72
C PHE A 47 -9.64 24.87 -10.89
N ASP A 48 -10.67 24.06 -11.02
CA ASP A 48 -12.07 24.48 -11.05
C ASP A 48 -12.78 23.96 -9.80
N TYR A 49 -13.61 24.79 -9.17
CA TYR A 49 -14.39 24.42 -7.98
C TYR A 49 -15.89 24.56 -8.24
N ASP A 50 -16.70 23.78 -7.57
CA ASP A 50 -18.16 23.89 -7.63
C ASP A 50 -18.69 24.96 -6.63
N MET A 51 -20.01 25.16 -6.62
CA MET A 51 -20.65 26.21 -5.81
C MET A 51 -20.48 26.03 -4.29
N ILE A 52 -20.10 24.83 -3.82
CA ILE A 52 -19.81 24.54 -2.41
C ILE A 52 -18.31 24.27 -2.16
N GLN A 53 -17.46 24.81 -3.04
CA GLN A 53 -16.00 24.83 -2.92
C GLN A 53 -15.33 23.46 -2.96
N ARG A 54 -15.93 22.45 -3.61
CA ARG A 54 -15.27 21.19 -3.91
C ARG A 54 -14.55 21.28 -5.25
N MET A 55 -13.39 20.66 -5.37
CA MET A 55 -12.67 20.60 -6.64
C MET A 55 -13.52 19.86 -7.69
N ALA A 56 -14.02 20.60 -8.68
CA ALA A 56 -14.83 20.06 -9.78
C ALA A 56 -13.96 19.57 -10.96
N GLY A 57 -12.70 19.99 -11.01
CA GLY A 57 -11.78 19.56 -12.04
C GLY A 57 -10.49 20.33 -12.06
N TYR A 58 -9.65 20.00 -13.02
CA TYR A 58 -8.43 20.74 -13.33
C TYR A 58 -8.05 20.58 -14.80
N ARG A 59 -7.21 21.50 -15.29
CA ARG A 59 -6.53 21.39 -16.57
C ARG A 59 -5.07 21.83 -16.43
N THR A 60 -4.21 21.23 -17.23
CA THR A 60 -2.78 21.52 -17.21
C THR A 60 -2.28 22.02 -18.56
N THR A 61 -1.13 22.70 -18.57
CA THR A 61 -0.51 23.18 -19.82
C THR A 61 0.07 22.05 -20.68
N ASP A 62 0.21 20.86 -20.11
CA ASP A 62 0.80 19.70 -20.78
C ASP A 62 -0.21 18.63 -21.24
N GLY A 63 -1.47 19.05 -21.43
CA GLY A 63 -2.51 18.24 -22.10
C GLY A 63 -3.29 17.31 -21.19
N GLU A 64 -3.19 17.45 -19.86
CA GLU A 64 -4.00 16.69 -18.91
C GLU A 64 -5.22 17.47 -18.47
N THR A 65 -6.39 16.83 -18.40
CA THR A 65 -7.60 17.39 -17.81
C THR A 65 -8.35 16.37 -16.97
N ALA A 66 -9.01 16.84 -15.92
CA ALA A 66 -9.95 16.04 -15.15
C ALA A 66 -11.23 16.82 -14.85
N ARG A 67 -12.37 16.12 -14.84
CA ARG A 67 -13.65 16.60 -14.32
C ARG A 67 -14.18 15.61 -13.31
N ILE A 68 -14.57 16.08 -12.14
CA ILE A 68 -15.01 15.27 -11.01
C ILE A 68 -16.50 15.48 -10.80
N GLN A 69 -17.23 14.43 -10.54
CA GLN A 69 -18.65 14.45 -10.26
C GLN A 69 -18.94 14.03 -8.82
N TYR A 70 -19.90 14.69 -8.20
CA TYR A 70 -20.33 14.42 -6.83
C TYR A 70 -21.85 14.25 -6.77
N ASP A 71 -22.30 13.49 -5.79
CA ASP A 71 -23.73 13.43 -5.44
C ASP A 71 -24.08 14.46 -4.33
N ASN A 72 -25.36 14.45 -3.93
CA ASN A 72 -25.89 15.31 -2.89
C ASN A 72 -25.39 14.97 -1.47
N LYS A 73 -24.71 13.83 -1.29
CA LYS A 73 -24.07 13.41 -0.05
C LYS A 73 -22.55 13.71 -0.03
N ASN A 74 -22.06 14.53 -0.94
CA ASN A 74 -20.63 14.86 -1.12
C ASN A 74 -19.75 13.67 -1.50
N ARG A 75 -20.31 12.52 -1.94
CA ARG A 75 -19.52 11.41 -2.40
C ARG A 75 -19.09 11.64 -3.84
N ARG A 76 -17.84 11.35 -4.16
CA ARG A 76 -17.34 11.37 -5.54
C ARG A 76 -17.94 10.20 -6.31
N THR A 77 -18.81 10.49 -7.25
CA THR A 77 -19.54 9.49 -8.05
C THR A 77 -18.90 9.19 -9.38
N GLY A 78 -18.02 10.07 -9.87
CA GLY A 78 -17.36 9.85 -11.15
C GLY A 78 -16.22 10.81 -11.41
N MET A 79 -15.48 10.49 -12.45
CA MET A 79 -14.42 11.31 -12.99
C MET A 79 -14.27 11.06 -14.49
N VAL A 80 -14.12 12.14 -15.24
CA VAL A 80 -13.62 12.08 -16.61
C VAL A 80 -12.18 12.56 -16.58
N HIS A 81 -11.25 11.71 -16.99
CA HIS A 81 -9.83 12.02 -17.05
C HIS A 81 -9.33 11.88 -18.48
N GLN A 82 -8.57 12.86 -18.94
CA GLN A 82 -8.02 12.88 -20.30
C GLN A 82 -6.53 13.20 -20.25
N ILE A 83 -5.75 12.44 -20.98
CA ILE A 83 -4.33 12.66 -21.25
C ILE A 83 -4.19 12.74 -22.77
N ASP A 84 -3.77 13.90 -23.28
CA ASP A 84 -3.80 14.24 -24.71
C ASP A 84 -5.18 13.94 -25.30
N ASP A 85 -5.28 13.07 -26.34
CA ASP A 85 -6.54 12.67 -26.95
C ASP A 85 -7.22 11.46 -26.29
N SER A 86 -6.53 10.81 -25.34
CA SER A 86 -7.05 9.61 -24.68
C SER A 86 -7.87 9.95 -23.44
N LYS A 87 -9.19 9.67 -23.53
CA LYS A 87 -10.18 9.99 -22.50
C LYS A 87 -10.72 8.72 -21.86
N ILE A 88 -10.82 8.72 -20.53
CA ILE A 88 -11.49 7.68 -19.74
C ILE A 88 -12.52 8.34 -18.83
N SER A 89 -13.76 7.87 -18.90
CA SER A 89 -14.82 8.19 -17.96
C SER A 89 -14.98 7.05 -16.96
N THR A 90 -14.93 7.34 -15.67
CA THR A 90 -15.20 6.37 -14.60
C THR A 90 -16.36 6.84 -13.76
N SER A 91 -17.25 5.92 -13.35
CA SER A 91 -18.31 6.23 -12.41
C SER A 91 -18.54 5.07 -11.44
N CYS A 92 -18.97 5.43 -10.20
CA CYS A 92 -19.26 4.50 -9.12
C CYS A 92 -20.77 4.46 -8.87
N VAL A 93 -21.33 3.25 -8.72
CA VAL A 93 -22.71 3.04 -8.28
C VAL A 93 -22.65 2.63 -6.81
N PHE A 94 -23.23 3.48 -5.97
CA PHE A 94 -23.36 3.23 -4.53
C PHE A 94 -24.61 2.42 -4.21
N GLY A 95 -24.66 1.86 -3.01
CA GLY A 95 -25.83 1.16 -2.50
C GLY A 95 -27.05 2.08 -2.42
N GLU A 96 -28.24 1.48 -2.59
CA GLU A 96 -29.51 2.20 -2.56
C GLU A 96 -30.17 2.10 -1.19
N VAL A 97 -30.66 3.24 -0.69
CA VAL A 97 -31.47 3.30 0.53
C VAL A 97 -32.76 2.51 0.33
N GLY A 98 -33.11 1.66 1.30
CA GLY A 98 -34.31 0.82 1.25
C GLY A 98 -34.11 -0.55 0.58
N LYS A 99 -32.93 -0.83 0.04
CA LYS A 99 -32.49 -2.18 -0.36
C LYS A 99 -31.59 -2.78 0.71
N ALA A 100 -31.37 -4.09 0.67
CA ALA A 100 -30.38 -4.78 1.52
C ALA A 100 -28.95 -4.44 1.06
N GLN A 101 -28.60 -3.15 1.05
CA GLN A 101 -27.35 -2.60 0.59
C GLN A 101 -26.91 -1.46 1.50
N ALA A 102 -25.62 -1.39 1.82
CA ALA A 102 -25.06 -0.27 2.57
C ALA A 102 -24.93 0.96 1.66
N PRO A 103 -25.56 2.11 2.00
CA PRO A 103 -25.66 3.25 1.08
C PRO A 103 -24.34 3.87 0.66
N ASP A 104 -23.29 3.74 1.48
CA ASP A 104 -21.99 4.39 1.24
C ASP A 104 -20.93 3.43 0.67
N VAL A 105 -21.35 2.21 0.31
CA VAL A 105 -20.51 1.19 -0.29
C VAL A 105 -20.67 1.21 -1.81
N ILE A 106 -19.57 1.07 -2.55
CA ILE A 106 -19.55 1.01 -4.02
C ILE A 106 -19.85 -0.43 -4.45
N TYR A 107 -20.97 -0.60 -5.15
CA TYR A 107 -21.40 -1.89 -5.71
C TYR A 107 -20.97 -2.11 -7.15
N GLN A 108 -20.77 -1.05 -7.93
CA GLN A 108 -20.30 -1.16 -9.30
C GLN A 108 -19.33 -0.02 -9.65
N ILE A 109 -18.39 -0.34 -10.54
CA ILE A 109 -17.54 0.63 -11.21
C ILE A 109 -17.78 0.50 -12.71
N LYS A 110 -18.11 1.63 -13.34
CA LYS A 110 -18.28 1.75 -14.77
C LYS A 110 -17.09 2.48 -15.38
N VAL A 111 -16.71 2.07 -16.58
CA VAL A 111 -15.73 2.75 -17.41
C VAL A 111 -16.37 2.98 -18.77
N ASN A 112 -16.38 4.24 -19.23
CA ASN A 112 -17.08 4.66 -20.46
C ASN A 112 -18.51 4.11 -20.51
N ASP A 113 -19.26 4.30 -19.40
CA ASP A 113 -20.64 3.87 -19.15
C ASP A 113 -20.88 2.36 -19.07
N ALA A 114 -19.89 1.52 -19.41
CA ALA A 114 -19.98 0.08 -19.27
C ALA A 114 -19.59 -0.38 -17.85
N VAL A 115 -20.42 -1.25 -17.24
CA VAL A 115 -20.04 -1.88 -15.97
C VAL A 115 -18.83 -2.77 -16.21
N LYS A 116 -17.71 -2.46 -15.57
CA LYS A 116 -16.48 -3.26 -15.65
C LYS A 116 -16.28 -4.12 -14.41
N ILE A 117 -16.71 -3.63 -13.26
CA ILE A 117 -16.61 -4.37 -11.99
C ILE A 117 -17.93 -4.27 -11.24
N SER A 118 -18.34 -5.38 -10.62
CA SER A 118 -19.37 -5.39 -9.58
C SER A 118 -18.87 -6.13 -8.33
N TYR A 119 -19.39 -5.73 -7.18
CA TYR A 119 -19.09 -6.31 -5.89
C TYR A 119 -20.34 -6.85 -5.22
N THR A 120 -20.19 -7.96 -4.49
CA THR A 120 -21.17 -8.42 -3.50
C THR A 120 -20.52 -8.41 -2.13
N PHE A 121 -21.32 -8.16 -1.11
CA PHE A 121 -20.87 -8.01 0.26
C PHE A 121 -21.66 -8.92 1.19
N ASP A 122 -21.06 -9.29 2.30
CA ASP A 122 -21.78 -9.88 3.43
C ASP A 122 -22.39 -8.78 4.32
N THR A 123 -23.05 -9.18 5.41
CA THR A 123 -23.67 -8.29 6.38
C THR A 123 -22.69 -7.36 7.09
N LEU A 124 -21.39 -7.69 7.09
CA LEU A 124 -20.31 -6.86 7.64
C LEU A 124 -19.69 -5.93 6.59
N CYS A 125 -20.31 -5.77 5.43
CA CYS A 125 -19.78 -5.00 4.31
C CYS A 125 -18.40 -5.47 3.81
N ARG A 126 -18.02 -6.74 4.06
CA ARG A 126 -16.81 -7.34 3.48
C ARG A 126 -17.14 -7.83 2.06
N VAL A 127 -16.24 -7.59 1.13
CA VAL A 127 -16.38 -8.12 -0.24
C VAL A 127 -16.34 -9.65 -0.21
N THR A 128 -17.43 -10.29 -0.64
CA THR A 128 -17.52 -11.74 -0.81
C THR A 128 -17.29 -12.18 -2.26
N ARG A 129 -17.57 -11.28 -3.22
CA ARG A 129 -17.26 -11.49 -4.63
C ARG A 129 -16.94 -10.17 -5.32
N LYS A 130 -15.89 -10.17 -6.11
CA LYS A 130 -15.62 -9.18 -7.16
C LYS A 130 -15.83 -9.84 -8.51
N THR A 131 -16.68 -9.29 -9.36
CA THR A 131 -16.91 -9.78 -10.71
C THR A 131 -16.34 -8.79 -11.71
N ILE A 132 -15.40 -9.23 -12.54
CA ILE A 132 -14.88 -8.48 -13.69
C ILE A 132 -15.82 -8.79 -14.88
N HIS A 133 -16.41 -7.76 -15.46
CA HIS A 133 -17.28 -7.88 -16.64
C HIS A 133 -16.43 -7.68 -17.90
N LEU A 134 -16.19 -8.77 -18.60
CA LEU A 134 -15.47 -8.82 -19.87
C LEU A 134 -16.45 -8.66 -21.04
N LYS A 135 -15.95 -8.72 -22.28
CA LYS A 135 -16.78 -8.51 -23.47
C LYS A 135 -18.01 -9.42 -23.51
N ASP A 136 -17.82 -10.74 -23.39
CA ASP A 136 -18.89 -11.74 -23.58
C ASP A 136 -19.04 -12.68 -22.37
N LYS A 137 -18.31 -12.45 -21.29
CA LYS A 137 -18.31 -13.29 -20.08
C LYS A 137 -17.92 -12.51 -18.84
N THR A 138 -17.99 -13.16 -17.70
CA THR A 138 -17.55 -12.62 -16.42
C THR A 138 -16.38 -13.42 -15.86
N TYR A 139 -15.55 -12.75 -15.07
CA TYR A 139 -14.45 -13.37 -14.33
C TYR A 139 -14.70 -13.12 -12.85
N PRO A 140 -15.21 -14.10 -12.10
CA PRO A 140 -15.47 -13.95 -10.67
C PRO A 140 -14.19 -14.16 -9.85
N VAL A 141 -14.05 -13.38 -8.77
CA VAL A 141 -13.09 -13.57 -7.71
C VAL A 141 -13.87 -13.64 -6.40
N ASP A 142 -13.88 -14.81 -5.77
CA ASP A 142 -14.62 -15.05 -4.53
C ASP A 142 -13.69 -14.98 -3.32
N TYR A 143 -14.21 -14.43 -2.23
CA TYR A 143 -13.51 -14.29 -0.95
C TYR A 143 -14.31 -14.99 0.14
N THR A 144 -13.67 -15.85 0.92
CA THR A 144 -14.25 -16.45 2.11
C THR A 144 -13.40 -16.14 3.33
N PHE A 145 -14.02 -16.03 4.49
CA PHE A 145 -13.37 -15.64 5.73
C PHE A 145 -13.29 -16.80 6.72
N VAL A 146 -12.30 -16.74 7.60
CA VAL A 146 -12.14 -17.75 8.66
C VAL A 146 -13.34 -17.61 9.61
N PRO A 147 -14.08 -18.73 9.90
CA PRO A 147 -15.16 -18.68 10.88
C PRO A 147 -14.59 -18.44 12.28
N GLY A 148 -15.39 -17.80 13.13
CA GLY A 148 -15.08 -17.66 14.54
C GLY A 148 -15.15 -18.99 15.30
N ARG A 149 -14.75 -19.00 16.56
CA ARG A 149 -14.70 -20.21 17.41
C ARG A 149 -16.08 -20.77 17.75
N LYS A 150 -17.13 -19.98 17.66
CA LYS A 150 -18.53 -20.38 17.92
C LYS A 150 -19.34 -20.31 16.63
N ALA A 151 -20.38 -21.13 16.54
CA ALA A 151 -21.31 -21.08 15.42
C ALA A 151 -21.95 -19.70 15.29
N GLY A 152 -22.09 -19.19 14.06
CA GLY A 152 -22.61 -17.86 13.78
C GLY A 152 -21.63 -16.70 14.01
N ILE A 153 -20.37 -16.99 14.36
CA ILE A 153 -19.31 -16.00 14.52
C ILE A 153 -18.34 -16.09 13.33
N THR A 154 -17.85 -14.96 12.87
CA THR A 154 -16.85 -14.89 11.80
C THR A 154 -15.68 -14.00 12.22
N THR A 155 -14.54 -14.12 11.53
CA THR A 155 -13.36 -13.28 11.75
C THR A 155 -13.13 -12.37 10.54
N LEU A 156 -12.17 -11.47 10.65
CA LEU A 156 -11.72 -10.63 9.54
C LEU A 156 -10.62 -11.30 8.69
N LEU A 157 -10.15 -12.46 9.12
CA LEU A 157 -9.08 -13.18 8.44
C LEU A 157 -9.62 -13.87 7.19
N LEU A 158 -8.95 -13.66 6.07
CA LEU A 158 -9.29 -14.27 4.79
C LEU A 158 -8.95 -15.76 4.82
N LYS A 159 -9.93 -16.63 4.56
CA LYS A 159 -9.72 -18.07 4.49
C LYS A 159 -9.26 -18.52 3.11
N GLU A 160 -9.93 -18.03 2.07
CA GLU A 160 -9.67 -18.43 0.68
C GLU A 160 -9.98 -17.29 -0.28
N ILE A 161 -9.16 -17.16 -1.32
CA ILE A 161 -9.45 -16.43 -2.55
C ILE A 161 -9.62 -17.45 -3.67
N ASN A 162 -10.73 -17.38 -4.39
CA ASN A 162 -10.95 -18.17 -5.59
C ASN A 162 -10.95 -17.27 -6.83
N ASN A 163 -9.82 -17.23 -7.53
CA ASN A 163 -9.65 -16.50 -8.78
C ASN A 163 -10.16 -17.37 -9.94
N ASN A 164 -11.48 -17.33 -10.19
CA ASN A 164 -12.13 -18.06 -11.31
C ASN A 164 -11.69 -19.53 -11.42
N GLY A 165 -11.68 -20.25 -10.28
CA GLY A 165 -11.29 -21.65 -10.19
C GLY A 165 -9.90 -21.91 -9.62
N LYS A 166 -9.01 -20.95 -9.62
CA LYS A 166 -7.71 -21.03 -8.96
C LYS A 166 -7.85 -20.56 -7.51
N LYS A 167 -7.74 -21.50 -6.55
CA LYS A 167 -7.97 -21.27 -5.13
C LYS A 167 -6.67 -21.08 -4.38
N LEU A 168 -6.55 -19.99 -3.60
CA LEU A 168 -5.50 -19.76 -2.63
C LEU A 168 -6.11 -19.77 -1.23
N SER A 169 -5.66 -20.69 -0.36
CA SER A 169 -6.18 -20.81 1.00
C SER A 169 -5.09 -20.49 2.02
N PHE A 170 -5.48 -19.89 3.15
CA PHE A 170 -4.57 -19.35 4.17
C PHE A 170 -4.81 -19.99 5.52
N VAL A 171 -3.72 -20.26 6.25
CA VAL A 171 -3.73 -20.70 7.64
C VAL A 171 -2.94 -19.68 8.46
N TYR A 172 -3.43 -19.38 9.65
CA TYR A 172 -2.89 -18.34 10.53
C TYR A 172 -2.41 -18.94 11.85
N ASP A 173 -1.41 -18.31 12.46
CA ASP A 173 -1.02 -18.58 13.84
C ASP A 173 -1.98 -17.88 14.84
N ALA A 174 -1.67 -18.02 16.14
CA ALA A 174 -2.48 -17.47 17.20
C ALA A 174 -2.51 -15.93 17.26
N VAL A 175 -1.54 -15.25 16.65
CA VAL A 175 -1.46 -13.78 16.61
C VAL A 175 -1.88 -13.21 15.24
N GLY A 176 -2.36 -14.06 14.32
CA GLY A 176 -2.90 -13.66 13.02
C GLY A 176 -1.88 -13.60 11.88
N ASN A 177 -0.65 -14.08 12.06
CA ASN A 177 0.29 -14.18 10.96
C ASN A 177 -0.08 -15.36 10.04
N ILE A 178 0.01 -15.18 8.73
CA ILE A 178 -0.12 -16.26 7.73
C ILE A 178 1.04 -17.24 7.92
N VAL A 179 0.76 -18.47 8.27
CA VAL A 179 1.78 -19.53 8.41
C VAL A 179 1.79 -20.50 7.24
N THR A 180 0.72 -20.57 6.45
CA THR A 180 0.65 -21.45 5.28
C THR A 180 -0.20 -20.82 4.19
N ILE A 181 0.29 -20.93 2.94
CA ILE A 181 -0.49 -20.69 1.73
C ILE A 181 -0.58 -21.98 0.94
N SER A 182 -1.80 -22.39 0.59
CA SER A 182 -2.07 -23.54 -0.27
C SER A 182 -2.72 -23.11 -1.57
N GLU A 183 -2.36 -23.74 -2.69
CA GLU A 183 -2.99 -23.57 -4.00
C GLU A 183 -3.75 -24.84 -4.37
N ASN A 184 -5.07 -24.72 -4.62
CA ASN A 184 -5.95 -25.85 -4.91
C ASN A 184 -5.80 -27.02 -3.91
N GLY A 185 -5.69 -26.69 -2.61
CA GLY A 185 -5.53 -27.65 -1.52
C GLY A 185 -4.11 -28.18 -1.31
N VAL A 186 -3.15 -27.85 -2.17
CA VAL A 186 -1.74 -28.27 -2.03
C VAL A 186 -0.93 -27.13 -1.40
N GLN A 187 -0.30 -27.42 -0.24
CA GLN A 187 0.59 -26.45 0.41
C GLN A 187 1.72 -26.04 -0.52
N LYS A 188 1.85 -24.72 -0.72
CA LYS A 188 2.88 -24.12 -1.58
C LYS A 188 3.93 -23.35 -0.79
N VAL A 189 3.51 -22.66 0.27
CA VAL A 189 4.44 -21.90 1.10
C VAL A 189 4.13 -22.14 2.57
N LYS A 190 5.20 -22.24 3.37
CA LYS A 190 5.13 -22.23 4.83
C LYS A 190 6.02 -21.13 5.36
N TYR A 191 5.51 -20.36 6.32
CA TYR A 191 6.21 -19.28 7.00
C TYR A 191 6.41 -19.61 8.48
N THR A 192 7.51 -19.13 9.04
CA THR A 192 7.82 -19.24 10.46
C THR A 192 8.28 -17.89 10.98
N TYR A 193 7.81 -17.53 12.16
CA TYR A 193 8.09 -16.23 12.80
C TYR A 193 8.72 -16.43 14.17
N ASN A 194 9.43 -15.43 14.66
CA ASN A 194 9.87 -15.38 16.06
C ASN A 194 8.79 -14.74 16.96
N ALA A 195 9.11 -14.58 18.25
CA ALA A 195 8.19 -14.00 19.24
C ALA A 195 7.83 -12.51 18.98
N LEU A 196 8.59 -11.80 18.15
CA LEU A 196 8.31 -10.42 17.71
C LEU A 196 7.53 -10.38 16.40
N SER A 197 7.06 -11.52 15.90
CA SER A 197 6.44 -11.69 14.58
C SER A 197 7.36 -11.35 13.41
N GLU A 198 8.68 -11.33 13.57
CA GLU A 198 9.61 -11.20 12.46
C GLU A 198 9.70 -12.51 11.69
N LEU A 199 9.72 -12.45 10.35
CA LEU A 199 9.82 -13.60 9.46
C LEU A 199 11.19 -14.25 9.58
N THR A 200 11.27 -15.48 10.09
CA THR A 200 12.54 -16.20 10.30
C THR A 200 12.79 -17.32 9.30
N ARG A 201 11.72 -17.87 8.68
CA ARG A 201 11.87 -18.92 7.66
C ARG A 201 10.72 -18.90 6.66
N VAL A 202 11.05 -19.14 5.41
CA VAL A 202 10.12 -19.38 4.30
C VAL A 202 10.49 -20.71 3.65
N ASP A 203 9.53 -21.63 3.52
CA ASP A 203 9.65 -22.83 2.70
C ASP A 203 8.69 -22.69 1.51
N SER A 204 9.23 -22.40 0.32
CA SER A 204 8.45 -22.11 -0.88
C SER A 204 8.62 -23.19 -1.94
N ALA A 205 7.57 -23.99 -2.16
CA ALA A 205 7.52 -24.92 -3.27
C ALA A 205 7.40 -24.21 -4.62
N TRP A 206 6.85 -22.99 -4.66
CA TRP A 206 6.79 -22.19 -5.88
C TRP A 206 8.19 -21.78 -6.37
N GLU A 207 9.11 -21.45 -5.42
CA GLU A 207 10.48 -21.06 -5.72
C GLU A 207 11.46 -22.25 -5.69
N ASN A 208 10.99 -23.43 -5.25
CA ASN A 208 11.81 -24.60 -4.97
C ASN A 208 12.98 -24.29 -4.00
N LYS A 209 12.70 -23.48 -2.96
CA LYS A 209 13.70 -23.01 -1.99
C LYS A 209 13.13 -22.99 -0.58
N SER A 210 14.03 -23.16 0.40
CA SER A 210 13.83 -22.76 1.79
C SER A 210 14.80 -21.63 2.11
N ILE A 211 14.32 -20.59 2.81
CA ILE A 211 15.12 -19.39 3.13
C ILE A 211 14.99 -19.12 4.62
N THR A 212 16.11 -18.80 5.28
CA THR A 212 16.12 -18.38 6.68
C THR A 212 16.66 -16.97 6.82
N TYR A 213 16.14 -16.24 7.82
CA TYR A 213 16.53 -14.89 8.16
C TYR A 213 16.90 -14.81 9.62
N THR A 214 17.94 -14.03 9.94
CA THR A 214 18.36 -13.72 11.32
C THR A 214 18.44 -12.23 11.51
N TYR A 215 18.11 -11.78 12.72
CA TYR A 215 18.04 -10.36 13.07
C TYR A 215 18.82 -10.11 14.36
N ASP A 216 19.32 -8.88 14.54
CA ASP A 216 19.86 -8.40 15.81
C ASP A 216 18.76 -7.78 16.70
N ALA A 217 19.12 -7.34 17.90
CA ALA A 217 18.20 -6.72 18.84
C ALA A 217 17.65 -5.35 18.37
N GLY A 218 18.23 -4.76 17.34
CA GLY A 218 17.77 -3.52 16.68
C GLY A 218 16.88 -3.78 15.47
N MET A 219 16.41 -5.04 15.29
CA MET A 219 15.60 -5.48 14.13
C MET A 219 16.35 -5.34 12.79
N ASN A 220 17.66 -5.35 12.79
CA ASN A 220 18.45 -5.38 11.57
C ASN A 220 18.63 -6.82 11.11
N MET A 221 18.35 -7.10 9.84
CA MET A 221 18.61 -8.42 9.24
C MET A 221 20.11 -8.65 9.18
N THR A 222 20.64 -9.67 9.87
CA THR A 222 22.07 -9.97 9.92
C THR A 222 22.49 -11.01 8.89
N SER A 223 21.58 -11.95 8.55
CA SER A 223 21.83 -12.88 7.46
C SER A 223 20.54 -13.34 6.78
N ARG A 224 20.67 -13.69 5.48
CA ARG A 224 19.70 -14.42 4.69
C ARG A 224 20.39 -15.63 4.08
N LYS A 225 19.86 -16.85 4.33
CA LYS A 225 20.44 -18.08 3.81
C LYS A 225 19.43 -18.85 2.99
N GLU A 226 19.84 -19.25 1.79
CA GLU A 226 19.02 -20.09 0.89
C GLU A 226 19.45 -21.55 0.99
N TYR A 227 18.47 -22.45 0.90
CA TYR A 227 18.62 -23.91 0.96
C TYR A 227 17.76 -24.55 -0.15
N SER A 228 18.06 -25.79 -0.50
CA SER A 228 17.11 -26.60 -1.27
C SER A 228 15.78 -26.72 -0.52
N TYR A 229 14.67 -26.71 -1.26
CA TYR A 229 13.34 -26.76 -0.68
C TYR A 229 13.15 -27.95 0.27
N THR A 230 12.70 -27.66 1.46
CA THR A 230 12.26 -28.66 2.45
C THR A 230 11.35 -28.01 3.49
N THR A 231 10.33 -28.75 3.95
CA THR A 231 9.51 -28.35 5.10
C THR A 231 10.00 -28.97 6.41
N GLY A 232 11.08 -29.77 6.36
CA GLY A 232 11.73 -30.43 7.48
C GLY A 232 13.04 -29.77 7.89
N ALA A 233 14.01 -30.59 8.31
CA ALA A 233 15.36 -30.13 8.66
C ALA A 233 16.09 -29.56 7.44
N LEU A 234 16.80 -28.46 7.67
CA LEU A 234 17.61 -27.80 6.62
C LEU A 234 18.95 -28.52 6.46
N GLY A 235 19.39 -28.67 5.22
CA GLY A 235 20.73 -29.12 4.89
C GLY A 235 21.77 -28.01 4.95
N ASN A 236 22.78 -28.09 4.09
CA ASN A 236 23.75 -27.01 3.92
C ASN A 236 23.14 -25.85 3.13
N ALA A 237 23.48 -24.61 3.52
CA ALA A 237 23.08 -23.43 2.76
C ALA A 237 23.76 -23.43 1.40
N VAL A 238 22.96 -23.21 0.33
CA VAL A 238 23.47 -23.06 -1.04
C VAL A 238 23.91 -21.63 -1.34
N LYS A 239 23.36 -20.65 -0.59
CA LYS A 239 23.73 -19.25 -0.65
C LYS A 239 23.59 -18.62 0.72
N THR A 240 24.51 -17.70 1.05
CA THR A 240 24.43 -16.90 2.28
C THR A 240 24.68 -15.45 1.93
N ASP A 241 23.72 -14.59 2.25
CA ASP A 241 23.89 -13.13 2.22
C ASP A 241 24.15 -12.63 3.64
N LEU A 242 25.14 -11.76 3.79
CA LEU A 242 25.57 -11.18 5.07
C LEU A 242 25.35 -9.67 5.05
N PHE A 243 24.79 -9.17 6.15
CA PHE A 243 24.48 -7.77 6.35
C PHE A 243 25.27 -7.26 7.57
N THR A 244 26.11 -6.24 7.39
CA THR A 244 26.92 -5.65 8.45
C THR A 244 26.50 -4.21 8.71
N TYR A 245 26.24 -3.91 9.96
CA TYR A 245 25.73 -2.61 10.40
C TYR A 245 26.80 -1.80 11.14
N ARG A 246 26.56 -0.49 11.24
CA ARG A 246 27.43 0.42 11.97
C ARG A 246 27.46 0.07 13.46
N ALA A 247 28.66 0.01 14.07
CA ALA A 247 28.81 -0.35 15.48
C ALA A 247 28.44 0.79 16.44
N SER A 248 28.54 2.06 15.99
CA SER A 248 28.27 3.25 16.79
C SER A 248 27.50 4.31 15.96
N GLY A 249 26.87 5.26 16.62
CA GLY A 249 26.01 6.26 15.97
C GLY A 249 24.70 5.64 15.50
N TRP A 250 24.37 5.76 14.23
CA TRP A 250 23.16 5.19 13.63
C TRP A 250 23.36 3.70 13.36
N LYS A 251 23.12 2.88 14.38
CA LYS A 251 23.37 1.43 14.37
C LYS A 251 22.50 0.64 13.38
N ASP A 252 21.46 1.24 12.86
CA ASP A 252 20.57 0.72 11.82
C ASP A 252 21.03 1.02 10.39
N GLN A 253 22.17 1.76 10.22
CA GLN A 253 22.79 1.93 8.90
C GLN A 253 23.55 0.67 8.49
N LEU A 254 23.11 0.06 7.38
CA LEU A 254 23.77 -1.07 6.73
C LEU A 254 25.05 -0.59 6.02
N ILE A 255 26.22 -0.90 6.55
CA ILE A 255 27.50 -0.43 5.99
C ILE A 255 28.15 -1.41 5.02
N SER A 256 27.70 -2.66 4.99
CA SER A 256 28.18 -3.65 4.03
C SER A 256 27.12 -4.72 3.75
N TYR A 257 27.00 -5.11 2.49
CA TYR A 257 26.23 -6.25 2.02
C TYR A 257 27.14 -7.19 1.22
N ASN A 258 27.29 -8.43 1.70
CA ASN A 258 28.21 -9.43 1.12
C ASN A 258 29.65 -8.91 0.94
N GLY A 259 30.15 -8.13 1.89
CA GLY A 259 31.48 -7.53 1.82
C GLY A 259 31.57 -6.25 0.96
N SER A 260 30.55 -5.92 0.17
CA SER A 260 30.49 -4.67 -0.60
C SER A 260 30.06 -3.51 0.29
N SER A 261 30.84 -2.43 0.33
CA SER A 261 30.56 -1.26 1.17
C SER A 261 29.34 -0.48 0.70
N ILE A 262 28.65 0.15 1.66
CA ILE A 262 27.49 1.03 1.46
C ILE A 262 27.80 2.40 2.08
N SER A 263 27.58 3.47 1.35
CA SER A 263 27.83 4.85 1.76
C SER A 263 26.54 5.62 1.95
N TYR A 264 26.57 6.62 2.82
CA TYR A 264 25.43 7.45 3.18
C TYR A 264 25.77 8.94 3.10
N ASP A 265 24.75 9.77 2.86
CA ASP A 265 24.84 11.21 3.10
C ASP A 265 24.59 11.56 4.58
N ALA A 266 24.66 12.86 4.90
CA ALA A 266 24.52 13.35 6.28
C ALA A 266 23.10 13.16 6.86
N VAL A 267 22.06 12.97 6.03
CA VAL A 267 20.68 12.76 6.46
C VAL A 267 20.26 11.29 6.41
N GLY A 268 21.17 10.39 6.07
CA GLY A 268 20.96 8.96 6.15
C GLY A 268 20.48 8.30 4.86
N ASN A 269 20.56 8.96 3.72
CA ASN A 269 20.24 8.32 2.44
C ASN A 269 21.46 7.55 1.90
N ILE A 270 21.24 6.38 1.32
CA ILE A 270 22.29 5.61 0.66
C ILE A 270 22.75 6.36 -0.59
N THR A 271 24.06 6.61 -0.69
CA THR A 271 24.69 7.30 -1.83
C THR A 271 25.45 6.37 -2.75
N ALA A 272 25.93 5.22 -2.24
CA ALA A 272 26.56 4.20 -3.07
C ALA A 272 26.37 2.80 -2.50
N TYR A 273 26.04 1.82 -3.35
CA TYR A 273 25.97 0.40 -3.03
C TYR A 273 25.89 -0.46 -4.29
N GLN A 274 26.46 -1.66 -4.28
CA GLN A 274 26.35 -2.66 -5.37
C GLN A 274 26.63 -2.07 -6.77
N GLY A 275 27.66 -1.21 -6.92
CA GLY A 275 27.99 -0.56 -8.18
C GLY A 275 27.05 0.57 -8.62
N ARG A 276 26.08 0.92 -7.78
CA ARG A 276 25.17 2.04 -7.98
C ARG A 276 25.70 3.28 -7.27
N THR A 277 25.48 4.46 -7.87
CA THR A 277 25.68 5.77 -7.22
C THR A 277 24.36 6.52 -7.27
N LEU A 278 23.91 7.06 -6.12
CA LEU A 278 22.63 7.75 -5.96
C LEU A 278 22.84 9.19 -5.52
N THR A 279 22.02 10.09 -6.02
CA THR A 279 21.90 11.46 -5.53
C THR A 279 20.48 11.72 -5.08
N TRP A 280 20.32 12.53 -4.04
CA TRP A 280 19.02 12.78 -3.41
C TRP A 280 18.65 14.26 -3.50
N TYR A 281 17.36 14.54 -3.49
CA TYR A 281 16.76 15.84 -3.61
C TYR A 281 15.65 16.02 -2.56
N ARG A 282 15.51 17.19 -1.97
CA ARG A 282 14.51 17.52 -0.94
C ARG A 282 14.41 16.47 0.20
N GLY A 283 15.54 15.94 0.65
CA GLY A 283 15.60 14.95 1.72
C GLY A 283 15.65 13.52 1.19
N SER A 284 14.53 12.90 0.85
CA SER A 284 14.41 11.47 0.52
C SER A 284 14.01 11.18 -0.94
N LEU A 285 13.86 12.20 -1.79
CA LEU A 285 13.52 12.01 -3.21
C LEU A 285 14.77 11.64 -4.01
N LEU A 286 14.77 10.50 -4.70
CA LEU A 286 15.88 10.05 -5.52
C LEU A 286 16.01 10.92 -6.77
N GLN A 287 17.06 11.76 -6.83
CA GLN A 287 17.30 12.65 -7.96
C GLN A 287 17.92 11.92 -9.16
N SER A 288 18.89 11.05 -8.89
CA SER A 288 19.48 10.23 -9.94
C SER A 288 20.05 8.93 -9.40
N LEU A 289 20.14 7.94 -10.30
CA LEU A 289 20.83 6.69 -10.05
C LEU A 289 21.76 6.41 -11.26
N THR A 290 23.03 6.14 -10.98
CA THR A 290 24.01 5.71 -11.98
C THR A 290 24.36 4.25 -11.76
N LEU A 291 24.30 3.45 -12.81
CA LEU A 291 24.65 2.02 -12.82
C LEU A 291 25.36 1.68 -14.12
N ASN A 292 26.52 1.05 -14.03
CA ASN A 292 27.34 0.66 -15.20
C ASN A 292 27.58 1.82 -16.19
N GLY A 293 27.84 3.03 -15.67
CA GLY A 293 28.08 4.23 -16.47
C GLY A 293 26.84 4.88 -17.09
N LYS A 294 25.67 4.26 -16.98
CA LYS A 294 24.39 4.82 -17.42
C LYS A 294 23.69 5.54 -16.25
N LYS A 295 23.00 6.63 -16.55
CA LYS A 295 22.36 7.47 -15.52
C LYS A 295 20.87 7.62 -15.78
N ALA A 296 20.04 7.22 -14.81
CA ALA A 296 18.64 7.59 -14.71
C ALA A 296 18.50 8.90 -13.93
N VAL A 297 17.55 9.76 -14.31
CA VAL A 297 17.28 11.07 -13.66
C VAL A 297 15.79 11.21 -13.43
N TYR A 298 15.40 11.65 -12.24
CA TYR A 298 14.01 11.73 -11.80
C TYR A 298 13.63 13.17 -11.43
N HIS A 299 12.41 13.56 -11.79
CA HIS A 299 11.82 14.86 -11.48
C HIS A 299 10.52 14.67 -10.72
N TYR A 300 10.27 15.56 -9.78
CA TYR A 300 9.14 15.48 -8.86
C TYR A 300 8.36 16.78 -8.86
N ASP A 301 7.05 16.68 -8.57
CA ASP A 301 6.23 17.84 -8.29
C ASP A 301 6.41 18.37 -6.85
N SER A 302 5.61 19.35 -6.49
CA SER A 302 5.63 19.95 -5.15
C SER A 302 5.19 18.98 -4.04
N GLU A 303 4.40 17.98 -4.37
CA GLU A 303 3.89 16.96 -3.44
C GLU A 303 4.83 15.75 -3.30
N GLY A 304 5.90 15.69 -4.13
CA GLY A 304 6.88 14.61 -4.13
C GLY A 304 6.51 13.44 -5.05
N HIS A 305 5.51 13.59 -5.90
CA HIS A 305 5.22 12.57 -6.91
C HIS A 305 6.24 12.64 -8.04
N ARG A 306 6.75 11.49 -8.47
CA ARG A 306 7.62 11.40 -9.65
C ARG A 306 6.80 11.69 -10.91
N VAL A 307 7.02 12.85 -11.52
CA VAL A 307 6.25 13.31 -12.69
C VAL A 307 6.96 13.03 -14.01
N GLN A 308 8.31 13.05 -14.02
CA GLN A 308 9.11 12.75 -15.21
C GLN A 308 10.37 11.98 -14.82
N TRP A 309 10.89 11.19 -15.74
CA TRP A 309 12.23 10.61 -15.58
C TRP A 309 12.83 10.24 -16.94
N LYS A 310 14.16 10.18 -16.97
CA LYS A 310 14.91 9.49 -18.01
C LYS A 310 15.42 8.18 -17.42
N ASP A 311 15.18 7.09 -18.11
CA ASP A 311 15.66 5.76 -17.72
C ASP A 311 17.18 5.59 -17.98
N LEU A 312 17.74 4.43 -17.63
CA LEU A 312 19.14 4.11 -17.86
C LEU A 312 19.53 4.03 -19.36
N ASN A 313 18.57 4.00 -20.27
CA ASN A 313 18.77 4.06 -21.72
C ASN A 313 18.60 5.47 -22.29
N GLY A 314 18.26 6.45 -21.43
CA GLY A 314 18.06 7.85 -21.82
C GLY A 314 16.68 8.14 -22.40
N ILE A 315 15.74 7.18 -22.34
CA ILE A 315 14.36 7.35 -22.81
C ILE A 315 13.61 8.18 -21.75
N SER A 316 12.90 9.20 -22.23
CA SER A 316 12.08 10.06 -21.38
C SER A 316 10.71 9.45 -21.14
N HIS A 317 10.24 9.55 -19.92
CA HIS A 317 8.94 9.04 -19.47
C HIS A 317 8.22 10.11 -18.66
N LYS A 318 6.88 10.01 -18.56
CA LYS A 318 6.05 10.97 -17.85
C LYS A 318 4.90 10.29 -17.13
N ASN A 319 4.66 10.70 -15.90
CA ASN A 319 3.51 10.29 -15.09
C ASN A 319 2.47 11.41 -15.00
N TYR A 320 1.21 11.01 -14.93
CA TYR A 320 0.06 11.90 -14.77
C TYR A 320 -0.68 11.54 -13.48
N TRP A 321 -0.76 12.49 -12.56
CA TRP A 321 -1.30 12.29 -11.22
C TRP A 321 -2.56 13.10 -10.98
N CYS A 322 -3.56 12.48 -10.33
CA CYS A 322 -4.73 13.16 -9.78
C CYS A 322 -4.77 12.94 -8.27
N GLY A 323 -4.31 13.93 -7.50
CA GLY A 323 -3.94 13.72 -6.10
C GLY A 323 -2.92 12.58 -6.01
N ASN A 324 -3.05 11.71 -5.04
CA ASN A 324 -2.11 10.58 -4.85
C ASN A 324 -2.36 9.38 -5.77
N LYS A 325 -3.14 9.53 -6.86
CA LYS A 325 -3.41 8.45 -7.81
C LYS A 325 -2.69 8.68 -9.13
N LEU A 326 -1.88 7.70 -9.54
CA LEU A 326 -1.25 7.68 -10.85
C LEU A 326 -2.28 7.31 -11.91
N MET A 327 -2.71 8.26 -12.72
CA MET A 327 -3.77 8.08 -13.71
C MET A 327 -3.25 7.52 -15.04
N GLY A 328 -1.99 7.76 -15.34
CA GLY A 328 -1.36 7.25 -16.55
C GLY A 328 0.14 7.47 -16.57
N THR A 329 0.81 6.74 -17.46
CA THR A 329 2.25 6.85 -17.71
C THR A 329 2.52 6.81 -19.20
N LYS A 330 3.36 7.71 -19.68
CA LYS A 330 3.95 7.67 -21.02
C LYS A 330 5.37 7.10 -20.95
N TYR A 331 5.62 6.02 -21.70
CA TYR A 331 6.93 5.45 -21.96
C TYR A 331 7.35 5.87 -23.38
N GLY A 332 8.12 6.96 -23.49
CA GLY A 332 8.25 7.65 -24.78
C GLY A 332 6.87 8.08 -25.28
N ASP A 333 6.44 7.54 -26.43
CA ASP A 333 5.13 7.85 -27.03
C ASP A 333 4.01 6.85 -26.60
N VAL A 334 4.35 5.79 -25.87
CA VAL A 334 3.38 4.76 -25.48
C VAL A 334 2.66 5.17 -24.19
N LEU A 335 1.39 5.51 -24.30
CA LEU A 335 0.52 5.83 -23.15
C LEU A 335 -0.14 4.56 -22.62
N VAL A 336 -0.04 4.36 -21.29
CA VAL A 336 -0.90 3.46 -20.51
C VAL A 336 -1.65 4.26 -19.46
N GLN A 337 -2.93 3.93 -19.26
CA GLN A 337 -3.79 4.60 -18.28
C GLN A 337 -4.32 3.61 -17.27
N PHE A 338 -4.59 4.08 -16.05
CA PHE A 338 -5.01 3.24 -14.93
C PHE A 338 -6.39 3.65 -14.43
N VAL A 339 -7.21 2.66 -14.12
CA VAL A 339 -8.49 2.82 -13.44
C VAL A 339 -8.40 2.12 -12.09
N TYR A 340 -8.97 2.72 -11.05
CA TYR A 340 -8.87 2.25 -9.68
C TYR A 340 -10.19 1.67 -9.16
N GLY A 341 -10.05 0.68 -8.27
CA GLY A 341 -11.14 0.05 -7.53
C GLY A 341 -11.67 0.91 -6.37
N ALA A 342 -12.67 0.37 -5.70
CA ALA A 342 -13.22 0.95 -4.47
C ALA A 342 -12.19 0.96 -3.32
N ASP A 343 -11.30 -0.02 -3.31
CA ASP A 343 -10.16 -0.19 -2.39
C ASP A 343 -8.94 0.68 -2.72
N LYS A 344 -9.07 1.56 -3.72
CA LYS A 344 -8.01 2.40 -4.27
C LYS A 344 -6.88 1.64 -4.98
N SER A 345 -6.93 0.31 -5.08
CA SER A 345 -5.97 -0.48 -5.86
C SER A 345 -6.23 -0.32 -7.36
N PRO A 346 -5.19 -0.41 -8.23
CA PRO A 346 -5.37 -0.47 -9.66
C PRO A 346 -6.30 -1.62 -10.07
N LEU A 347 -7.26 -1.35 -10.93
CA LEU A 347 -8.31 -2.28 -11.33
C LEU A 347 -8.15 -2.72 -12.77
N MET A 348 -7.84 -1.75 -13.61
CA MET A 348 -7.67 -1.93 -15.04
C MET A 348 -6.54 -1.05 -15.55
N LEU A 349 -5.76 -1.60 -16.48
CA LEU A 349 -4.80 -0.89 -17.30
C LEU A 349 -5.34 -0.82 -18.73
N LYS A 350 -5.33 0.37 -19.33
CA LYS A 350 -5.70 0.59 -20.73
C LYS A 350 -4.47 1.00 -21.53
N LYS A 351 -4.25 0.35 -22.70
CA LYS A 351 -3.26 0.73 -23.71
C LYS A 351 -3.96 0.84 -25.06
N GLY A 352 -4.12 2.06 -25.58
CA GLY A 352 -4.98 2.29 -26.73
C GLY A 352 -6.39 1.80 -26.45
N GLU A 353 -6.96 0.93 -27.30
CA GLU A 353 -8.27 0.34 -27.07
C GLU A 353 -8.25 -0.99 -26.30
N LYS A 354 -7.06 -1.51 -25.94
CA LYS A 354 -6.92 -2.76 -25.20
C LYS A 354 -7.02 -2.53 -23.70
N GLU A 355 -7.80 -3.38 -23.04
CA GLU A 355 -8.04 -3.36 -21.60
C GLU A 355 -7.45 -4.61 -20.95
N TYR A 356 -6.79 -4.42 -19.80
CA TYR A 356 -6.20 -5.48 -19.00
C TYR A 356 -6.61 -5.30 -17.54
N TYR A 357 -7.04 -6.38 -16.86
CA TYR A 357 -7.59 -6.33 -15.53
C TYR A 357 -6.64 -7.00 -14.55
N TYR A 358 -6.44 -6.35 -13.40
CA TYR A 358 -5.51 -6.81 -12.38
C TYR A 358 -6.03 -7.99 -11.57
N LEU A 359 -5.17 -8.97 -11.38
CA LEU A 359 -5.33 -10.07 -10.43
C LEU A 359 -4.40 -9.88 -9.25
N TYR A 360 -4.94 -10.07 -8.06
CA TYR A 360 -4.24 -9.88 -6.80
C TYR A 360 -4.22 -11.17 -5.95
N ASN A 361 -3.18 -11.31 -5.12
CA ASN A 361 -3.22 -12.24 -3.98
C ASN A 361 -3.83 -11.55 -2.74
N SER A 362 -3.85 -12.24 -1.59
CA SER A 362 -4.35 -11.71 -0.32
C SER A 362 -3.57 -10.50 0.22
N GLN A 363 -2.37 -10.32 -0.26
CA GLN A 363 -1.40 -9.35 0.22
C GLN A 363 -1.36 -8.10 -0.69
N ASN A 364 -2.31 -7.99 -1.62
CA ASN A 364 -2.39 -6.94 -2.63
C ASN A 364 -1.18 -6.91 -3.60
N ASP A 365 -0.46 -8.04 -3.74
CA ASP A 365 0.54 -8.14 -4.79
C ASP A 365 -0.17 -8.35 -6.12
N VAL A 366 0.25 -7.64 -7.16
CA VAL A 366 -0.19 -7.89 -8.52
C VAL A 366 0.42 -9.19 -9.00
N ILE A 367 -0.38 -10.26 -9.05
CA ILE A 367 0.08 -11.59 -9.50
C ILE A 367 -0.11 -11.80 -11.01
N GLY A 368 -0.84 -10.91 -11.68
CA GLY A 368 -1.01 -10.98 -13.12
C GLY A 368 -2.04 -10.02 -13.67
N LEU A 369 -2.18 -10.07 -14.98
CA LEU A 369 -3.18 -9.33 -15.74
C LEU A 369 -3.93 -10.29 -16.68
N ILE A 370 -5.25 -10.14 -16.76
CA ILE A 370 -6.09 -10.80 -17.76
C ILE A 370 -6.50 -9.81 -18.84
N ASP A 371 -6.64 -10.28 -20.06
CA ASP A 371 -7.17 -9.51 -21.20
C ASP A 371 -8.71 -9.47 -21.21
N SER A 372 -9.30 -8.82 -22.21
CA SER A 372 -10.74 -8.72 -22.39
C SER A 372 -11.42 -10.06 -22.67
N ASP A 373 -10.65 -11.09 -23.05
CA ASP A 373 -11.14 -12.45 -23.23
C ASP A 373 -11.00 -13.29 -21.93
N GLY A 374 -10.49 -12.69 -20.84
CA GLY A 374 -10.28 -13.34 -19.54
C GLY A 374 -9.14 -14.35 -19.54
N LYS A 375 -8.24 -14.26 -20.50
CA LYS A 375 -7.00 -15.03 -20.52
C LYS A 375 -5.96 -14.28 -19.68
N GLN A 376 -5.31 -14.99 -18.77
CA GLN A 376 -4.17 -14.41 -18.06
C GLN A 376 -2.98 -14.29 -19.00
N VAL A 377 -2.65 -13.06 -19.36
CA VAL A 377 -1.60 -12.73 -20.36
C VAL A 377 -0.31 -12.28 -19.72
N VAL A 378 -0.36 -11.84 -18.45
CA VAL A 378 0.83 -11.50 -17.66
C VAL A 378 0.77 -12.25 -16.34
N ASN A 379 1.92 -12.82 -15.94
CA ASN A 379 2.14 -13.41 -14.62
C ASN A 379 3.37 -12.81 -13.97
N TYR A 380 3.24 -12.43 -12.69
CA TYR A 380 4.36 -12.03 -11.85
C TYR A 380 4.51 -13.01 -10.69
N SER A 381 5.73 -13.22 -10.26
CA SER A 381 6.06 -13.93 -9.02
C SER A 381 7.08 -13.16 -8.21
N TYR A 382 6.98 -13.27 -6.89
CA TYR A 382 7.82 -12.55 -5.93
C TYR A 382 8.25 -13.49 -4.82
N ASP A 383 9.42 -13.22 -4.22
CA ASP A 383 9.75 -13.78 -2.92
C ASP A 383 8.96 -13.07 -1.79
N ALA A 384 9.14 -13.50 -0.55
CA ALA A 384 8.43 -12.93 0.59
C ALA A 384 8.74 -11.43 0.82
N TRP A 385 9.86 -10.92 0.33
CA TRP A 385 10.29 -9.54 0.46
C TRP A 385 9.99 -8.69 -0.79
N GLY A 386 9.29 -9.25 -1.75
CA GLY A 386 8.86 -8.52 -2.95
C GLY A 386 9.89 -8.51 -4.08
N LYS A 387 11.02 -9.20 -3.94
CA LYS A 387 11.93 -9.37 -5.08
C LYS A 387 11.21 -10.14 -6.18
N GLN A 388 11.10 -9.53 -7.36
CA GLN A 388 10.46 -10.19 -8.49
C GLN A 388 11.30 -11.40 -8.92
N THR A 389 10.74 -12.60 -8.81
CA THR A 389 11.37 -13.88 -9.15
C THR A 389 11.00 -14.35 -10.55
N GLY A 390 9.90 -13.84 -11.10
CA GLY A 390 9.47 -14.18 -12.46
C GLY A 390 8.55 -13.15 -13.09
N LEU A 391 8.61 -13.08 -14.41
CA LEU A 391 7.70 -12.35 -15.28
C LEU A 391 7.47 -13.17 -16.54
N THR A 392 6.22 -13.51 -16.82
CA THR A 392 5.79 -14.07 -18.10
C THR A 392 4.79 -13.10 -18.72
N ASP A 393 5.03 -12.71 -19.98
CA ASP A 393 4.15 -11.83 -20.74
C ASP A 393 3.90 -12.42 -22.12
N ILE A 394 2.66 -12.85 -22.36
CA ILE A 394 2.19 -13.38 -23.65
C ILE A 394 1.16 -12.44 -24.30
N SER A 395 1.06 -11.19 -23.83
CA SER A 395 0.14 -10.18 -24.37
C SER A 395 0.48 -9.75 -25.80
N GLY A 396 1.74 -9.94 -26.23
CA GLY A 396 2.28 -9.39 -27.48
C GLY A 396 2.48 -7.86 -27.46
N GLU A 397 2.18 -7.19 -26.34
CA GLU A 397 2.16 -5.74 -26.19
C GLU A 397 3.16 -5.23 -25.13
N ASN A 398 3.96 -6.13 -24.58
CA ASN A 398 4.90 -5.84 -23.49
C ASN A 398 4.23 -5.24 -22.23
N ILE A 399 2.97 -5.62 -21.98
CA ILE A 399 2.15 -5.10 -20.86
C ILE A 399 2.79 -5.42 -19.52
N GLY A 400 3.45 -6.57 -19.43
CA GLY A 400 4.15 -6.99 -18.23
C GLY A 400 5.25 -6.02 -17.79
N LYS A 401 5.89 -5.28 -18.69
CA LYS A 401 6.87 -4.22 -18.36
C LYS A 401 6.23 -2.83 -18.29
N LEU A 402 5.24 -2.56 -19.14
CA LEU A 402 4.54 -1.26 -19.15
C LEU A 402 3.69 -1.04 -17.89
N ASN A 403 3.20 -2.11 -17.27
CA ASN A 403 2.55 -2.00 -15.99
C ASN A 403 3.56 -1.65 -14.89
N LEU A 404 3.37 -0.52 -14.19
CA LEU A 404 4.22 -0.12 -13.07
C LEU A 404 3.90 -0.87 -11.78
N PHE A 405 2.66 -1.27 -11.57
CA PHE A 405 2.24 -1.85 -10.30
C PHE A 405 2.65 -3.32 -10.16
N ARG A 406 3.34 -3.65 -9.04
CA ARG A 406 3.88 -4.98 -8.77
C ARG A 406 3.52 -5.45 -7.35
N TYR A 407 4.52 -5.81 -6.57
CA TYR A 407 4.44 -6.19 -5.17
C TYR A 407 3.73 -5.10 -4.36
N ARG A 408 2.73 -5.46 -3.56
CA ARG A 408 1.88 -4.52 -2.78
C ARG A 408 1.21 -3.43 -3.62
N ALA A 409 1.07 -3.63 -4.93
CA ALA A 409 0.67 -2.61 -5.87
C ALA A 409 1.55 -1.34 -5.84
N TYR A 410 2.79 -1.42 -5.33
CA TYR A 410 3.75 -0.32 -5.42
C TYR A 410 4.24 -0.13 -6.85
N CYS A 411 4.63 1.10 -7.17
CA CYS A 411 5.29 1.40 -8.43
C CYS A 411 6.69 0.79 -8.45
N TYR A 412 6.96 -0.06 -9.43
CA TYR A 412 8.23 -0.73 -9.64
C TYR A 412 9.00 -0.07 -10.77
N ASP A 413 10.26 0.19 -10.55
CA ASP A 413 11.19 0.69 -11.54
C ASP A 413 12.03 -0.48 -12.08
N ASP A 414 11.73 -0.86 -13.33
CA ASP A 414 12.35 -2.04 -13.95
C ASP A 414 13.88 -1.89 -14.17
N ASP A 415 14.38 -0.66 -14.34
CA ASP A 415 15.80 -0.39 -14.52
C ASP A 415 16.58 -0.50 -13.21
N THR A 416 16.05 0.10 -12.16
CA THR A 416 16.72 0.16 -10.86
C THR A 416 16.39 -1.02 -9.94
N LYS A 417 15.30 -1.76 -10.24
CA LYS A 417 14.73 -2.85 -9.42
C LYS A 417 14.27 -2.39 -8.04
N LEU A 418 13.92 -1.11 -7.92
CA LEU A 418 13.41 -0.51 -6.70
C LEU A 418 11.90 -0.35 -6.76
N TYR A 419 11.26 -0.40 -5.59
CA TYR A 419 9.88 0.02 -5.42
C TYR A 419 9.83 1.47 -4.94
N VAL A 420 8.92 2.24 -5.50
CA VAL A 420 8.61 3.60 -5.09
C VAL A 420 7.36 3.53 -4.23
N THR A 421 7.50 3.77 -2.94
CA THR A 421 6.37 4.04 -2.04
C THR A 421 6.06 5.54 -2.08
N ALA A 422 5.07 6.02 -1.35
CA ALA A 422 4.72 7.44 -1.40
C ALA A 422 5.88 8.36 -0.96
N SER A 423 6.69 7.96 0.02
CA SER A 423 7.74 8.81 0.62
C SER A 423 9.16 8.27 0.46
N ARG A 424 9.33 6.97 0.18
CA ARG A 424 10.64 6.31 0.21
C ARG A 424 10.85 5.35 -0.96
N TYR A 425 12.12 4.95 -1.17
CA TYR A 425 12.51 3.89 -2.09
C TYR A 425 12.84 2.62 -1.32
N TYR A 426 12.18 1.51 -1.67
CA TYR A 426 12.38 0.19 -1.08
C TYR A 426 13.21 -0.70 -2.00
N ASP A 427 14.28 -1.29 -1.48
CA ASP A 427 15.08 -2.28 -2.19
C ASP A 427 14.75 -3.69 -1.68
N PRO A 428 14.08 -4.54 -2.49
CA PRO A 428 13.73 -5.89 -2.09
C PRO A 428 14.94 -6.85 -2.00
N GLU A 429 16.09 -6.50 -2.60
CA GLU A 429 17.33 -7.27 -2.45
C GLU A 429 17.96 -7.03 -1.06
N LEU A 430 17.95 -5.78 -0.59
CA LEU A 430 18.40 -5.42 0.73
C LEU A 430 17.34 -5.61 1.82
N CYS A 431 16.08 -5.88 1.44
CA CYS A 431 14.93 -6.05 2.33
C CYS A 431 14.66 -4.81 3.21
N ARG A 432 14.96 -3.60 2.70
CA ARG A 432 14.88 -2.36 3.49
C ARG A 432 14.73 -1.10 2.63
N PHE A 433 14.38 -0.01 3.27
CA PHE A 433 14.39 1.31 2.63
C PHE A 433 15.82 1.84 2.42
N LEU A 434 16.00 2.66 1.35
CA LEU A 434 17.29 3.28 1.00
C LEU A 434 17.54 4.60 1.73
N CYS A 435 16.51 5.21 2.30
CA CYS A 435 16.59 6.44 3.09
C CYS A 435 16.01 6.23 4.49
N ALA A 436 16.48 7.02 5.44
CA ALA A 436 15.96 7.03 6.79
C ALA A 436 14.51 7.52 6.80
N ASP A 437 13.75 7.04 7.77
CA ASP A 437 12.39 7.51 8.03
C ASP A 437 12.37 8.99 8.44
N ASN A 438 11.27 9.68 8.19
CA ASN A 438 11.15 11.07 8.58
C ASN A 438 10.97 11.20 10.11
N PHE A 439 11.28 12.40 10.63
CA PHE A 439 11.28 12.64 12.07
C PHE A 439 9.86 12.56 12.69
N ASP A 440 8.82 12.92 11.95
CA ASP A 440 7.44 12.89 12.45
C ASP A 440 6.92 11.45 12.50
N ALA A 441 7.28 10.60 11.54
CA ALA A 441 7.03 9.17 11.59
C ALA A 441 7.75 8.51 12.78
N VAL A 442 9.00 8.91 13.06
CA VAL A 442 9.76 8.45 14.24
C VAL A 442 9.08 8.84 15.55
N LYS A 443 8.56 10.08 15.64
CA LYS A 443 7.79 10.53 16.82
C LYS A 443 6.51 9.71 17.02
N ALA A 444 5.77 9.45 15.96
CA ALA A 444 4.56 8.63 16.00
C ALA A 444 4.85 7.20 16.49
N LYS A 445 6.04 6.68 16.14
CA LYS A 445 6.51 5.33 16.53
C LYS A 445 7.18 5.28 17.91
N MET A 446 7.34 6.40 18.62
CA MET A 446 8.16 6.50 19.85
C MET A 446 7.68 5.56 20.98
N PHE A 447 6.41 5.18 20.98
CA PHE A 447 5.80 4.23 21.91
C PHE A 447 5.73 2.80 21.37
N SER A 448 6.13 2.55 20.13
CA SER A 448 6.19 1.20 19.54
C SER A 448 7.58 0.59 19.77
N MET A 449 7.64 -0.62 20.31
CA MET A 449 8.92 -1.35 20.45
C MET A 449 9.58 -1.60 19.08
N ASN A 450 8.79 -1.67 18.02
CA ASN A 450 9.22 -1.98 16.66
C ASN A 450 9.54 -0.74 15.81
N GLY A 451 9.34 0.48 16.34
CA GLY A 451 9.43 1.73 15.57
C GLY A 451 10.79 2.43 15.58
N LYS A 452 11.83 1.82 16.15
CA LYS A 452 13.13 2.50 16.36
C LYS A 452 14.13 2.33 15.22
N ASN A 453 13.95 1.36 14.33
CA ASN A 453 14.83 1.18 13.17
C ASN A 453 14.33 2.03 12.01
N LEU A 454 15.14 2.99 11.57
CA LEU A 454 14.76 4.01 10.57
C LEU A 454 14.64 3.47 9.14
N TYR A 455 15.12 2.25 8.87
CA TYR A 455 15.17 1.69 7.52
C TYR A 455 14.37 0.40 7.38
N VAL A 456 13.80 -0.11 8.47
CA VAL A 456 13.08 -1.39 8.46
C VAL A 456 11.82 -1.30 7.59
N TYR A 457 11.59 -2.31 6.78
CA TYR A 457 10.35 -2.49 6.03
C TYR A 457 9.41 -3.43 6.78
N CYS A 458 8.17 -2.99 6.99
CA CYS A 458 7.09 -3.79 7.59
C CYS A 458 7.46 -4.47 8.91
N CYS A 459 8.34 -3.88 9.74
CA CYS A 459 8.81 -4.46 11.00
C CYS A 459 9.37 -5.90 10.83
N ASN A 460 10.05 -6.20 9.72
CA ASN A 460 10.53 -7.54 9.33
C ASN A 460 9.43 -8.59 9.16
N ASN A 461 8.17 -8.17 8.98
CA ASN A 461 7.03 -9.04 8.70
C ASN A 461 6.36 -8.69 7.36
N PRO A 462 7.06 -8.82 6.22
CA PRO A 462 6.57 -8.42 4.91
C PRO A 462 5.40 -9.26 4.41
N VAL A 463 5.14 -10.43 5.02
CA VAL A 463 4.02 -11.32 4.66
C VAL A 463 2.70 -10.77 5.18
N ASN A 464 2.69 -10.16 6.36
CA ASN A 464 1.46 -9.76 7.07
C ASN A 464 1.29 -8.24 7.19
N ALA A 465 2.30 -7.45 6.84
CA ALA A 465 2.26 -5.99 6.91
C ALA A 465 2.47 -5.35 5.54
N VAL A 466 2.01 -4.11 5.40
CA VAL A 466 2.18 -3.24 4.24
C VAL A 466 2.62 -1.85 4.72
N ASP A 467 3.42 -1.16 3.95
CA ASP A 467 3.89 0.20 4.22
C ASP A 467 3.66 1.07 2.96
N ASP A 468 2.38 1.42 2.70
CA ASP A 468 1.97 2.09 1.46
C ASP A 468 2.45 3.54 1.36
N ASP A 469 2.59 4.24 2.49
CA ASP A 469 3.08 5.61 2.55
C ASP A 469 4.62 5.68 2.70
N GLY A 470 5.26 4.55 3.03
CA GLY A 470 6.68 4.48 3.27
C GLY A 470 7.08 5.07 4.63
N ASP A 471 6.15 5.27 5.56
CA ASP A 471 6.37 5.84 6.89
C ASP A 471 6.01 4.85 8.01
N PHE A 472 5.00 4.01 7.82
CA PHE A 472 4.54 3.08 8.84
C PHE A 472 4.02 1.75 8.28
N GLY A 473 4.65 0.64 8.67
CA GLY A 473 4.15 -0.70 8.37
C GLY A 473 2.89 -1.02 9.18
N ILE A 474 1.75 -1.17 8.51
CA ILE A 474 0.47 -1.53 9.11
C ILE A 474 0.21 -3.01 8.86
N LEU A 475 -0.24 -3.72 9.92
CA LEU A 475 -0.68 -5.11 9.79
C LEU A 475 -1.82 -5.20 8.76
N MET A 476 -1.64 -6.00 7.72
CA MET A 476 -2.68 -6.26 6.74
C MET A 476 -3.80 -7.09 7.34
N LEU A 477 -4.83 -6.40 7.81
CA LEU A 477 -6.14 -7.03 7.87
C LEU A 477 -6.68 -7.00 6.43
N ALA A 478 -6.94 -8.16 5.86
CA ALA A 478 -7.40 -8.29 4.47
C ALA A 478 -8.84 -7.73 4.33
N PHE A 479 -8.95 -6.43 4.17
CA PHE A 479 -10.20 -5.75 3.87
C PHE A 479 -10.15 -5.19 2.44
N PRO A 480 -10.66 -5.90 1.44
CA PRO A 480 -10.97 -5.27 0.18
C PRO A 480 -12.02 -4.17 0.42
N GLY A 481 -11.66 -2.92 0.19
CA GLY A 481 -12.59 -1.78 0.27
C GLY A 481 -12.50 -0.88 1.51
N ILE A 482 -11.66 -1.20 2.48
CA ILE A 482 -11.43 -0.34 3.67
C ILE A 482 -9.96 0.07 3.70
N ASP A 483 -9.70 1.36 3.89
CA ASP A 483 -8.34 1.88 4.11
C ASP A 483 -7.91 1.61 5.56
N PRO A 484 -7.08 0.61 5.84
CA PRO A 484 -6.71 0.24 7.20
C PRO A 484 -5.95 1.36 7.92
N ARG A 485 -5.31 2.28 7.18
CA ARG A 485 -4.61 3.45 7.74
C ARG A 485 -5.57 4.45 8.36
N LYS A 486 -6.70 4.69 7.67
CA LYS A 486 -7.74 5.58 8.18
C LYS A 486 -8.33 5.04 9.49
N VAL A 487 -8.53 3.72 9.54
CA VAL A 487 -8.99 3.02 10.75
C VAL A 487 -7.97 3.13 11.87
N ALA A 488 -6.71 2.77 11.60
CA ALA A 488 -5.63 2.82 12.58
C ALA A 488 -5.37 4.25 13.10
N TRP A 489 -5.39 5.25 12.22
CA TRP A 489 -5.22 6.66 12.61
C TRP A 489 -6.35 7.18 13.50
N ASN A 490 -7.60 6.87 13.16
CA ASN A 490 -8.74 7.29 13.96
C ASN A 490 -8.71 6.61 15.34
N ILE A 491 -8.39 5.31 15.40
CA ILE A 491 -8.21 4.60 16.68
C ILE A 491 -7.14 5.28 17.55
N LEU A 492 -5.97 5.56 16.98
CA LEU A 492 -4.88 6.22 17.72
C LEU A 492 -5.27 7.61 18.23
N LYS A 493 -5.94 8.39 17.36
CA LYS A 493 -6.44 9.73 17.72
C LYS A 493 -7.43 9.67 18.87
N ASP A 494 -8.40 8.77 18.80
CA ASP A 494 -9.49 8.71 19.78
C ASP A 494 -9.02 8.10 21.12
N VAL A 495 -8.10 7.12 21.07
CA VAL A 495 -7.41 6.63 22.29
C VAL A 495 -6.56 7.72 22.93
N PHE A 496 -5.89 8.56 22.13
CA PHE A 496 -5.15 9.71 22.67
C PHE A 496 -6.09 10.73 23.32
N VAL A 497 -7.21 11.05 22.68
CA VAL A 497 -8.25 11.95 23.24
C VAL A 497 -8.78 11.39 24.57
N TYR A 498 -9.10 10.09 24.62
CA TYR A 498 -9.52 9.42 25.85
C TYR A 498 -8.46 9.53 26.97
N ALA A 499 -7.20 9.26 26.66
CA ALA A 499 -6.12 9.37 27.62
C ALA A 499 -5.94 10.80 28.17
N VAL A 500 -6.12 11.83 27.29
CA VAL A 500 -6.11 13.24 27.69
C VAL A 500 -7.32 13.57 28.56
N GLN A 501 -8.51 13.10 28.23
CA GLN A 501 -9.72 13.29 29.01
C GLN A 501 -9.60 12.68 30.40
N CYS A 502 -9.11 11.45 30.53
CA CYS A 502 -8.80 10.82 31.82
C CYS A 502 -7.80 11.66 32.65
N GLY A 503 -6.74 12.16 31.99
CA GLY A 503 -5.74 13.02 32.63
C GLY A 503 -6.36 14.35 33.15
N MET A 504 -7.27 14.96 32.39
CA MET A 504 -7.98 16.18 32.78
C MET A 504 -9.01 15.93 33.91
N ALA A 505 -9.64 14.75 33.92
CA ALA A 505 -10.59 14.33 34.97
C ALA A 505 -9.89 13.75 36.20
N ASN A 506 -8.57 13.64 36.20
CA ASN A 506 -7.78 12.97 37.24
C ASN A 506 -8.17 11.49 37.45
N GLU A 507 -8.63 10.84 36.39
CA GLU A 507 -9.00 9.43 36.31
C GLU A 507 -7.84 8.59 35.78
N LYS A 508 -7.83 7.29 36.16
CA LYS A 508 -6.82 6.37 35.61
C LYS A 508 -7.23 5.92 34.21
N VAL A 509 -6.30 6.00 33.24
CA VAL A 509 -6.45 5.35 31.96
C VAL A 509 -6.50 3.84 32.18
N THR A 510 -7.60 3.20 31.83
CA THR A 510 -7.79 1.74 31.95
C THR A 510 -7.64 1.04 30.61
N LEU A 511 -7.20 -0.22 30.64
CA LEU A 511 -7.12 -1.05 29.41
C LEU A 511 -8.52 -1.29 28.80
N GLU A 512 -9.55 -1.38 29.63
CA GLU A 512 -10.94 -1.51 29.17
C GLU A 512 -11.41 -0.24 28.45
N GLY A 513 -11.15 0.95 29.00
CA GLY A 513 -11.49 2.21 28.34
C GLY A 513 -10.72 2.45 27.05
N ILE A 514 -9.45 2.05 27.00
CA ILE A 514 -8.67 2.07 25.74
C ILE A 514 -9.31 1.13 24.70
N ALA A 515 -9.70 -0.08 25.11
CA ALA A 515 -10.32 -1.06 24.22
C ALA A 515 -11.69 -0.57 23.71
N GLU A 516 -12.53 0.00 24.56
CA GLU A 516 -13.83 0.58 24.17
C GLU A 516 -13.67 1.68 23.13
N VAL A 517 -12.82 2.67 23.41
CA VAL A 517 -12.59 3.79 22.48
C VAL A 517 -11.97 3.32 21.16
N ALA A 518 -11.03 2.36 21.20
CA ALA A 518 -10.45 1.78 20.00
C ALA A 518 -11.50 1.04 19.16
N ILE A 519 -12.43 0.35 19.80
CA ILE A 519 -13.55 -0.35 19.15
C ILE A 519 -14.50 0.65 18.50
N GLU A 520 -14.95 1.67 19.22
CA GLU A 520 -15.87 2.71 18.71
C GLU A 520 -15.24 3.46 17.52
N SER A 521 -13.96 3.82 17.63
CA SER A 521 -13.24 4.51 16.56
C SER A 521 -13.06 3.65 15.31
N ALA A 522 -12.76 2.36 15.48
CA ALA A 522 -12.69 1.43 14.37
C ALA A 522 -14.05 1.31 13.66
N ILE A 523 -15.14 1.24 14.42
CA ILE A 523 -16.51 1.18 13.92
C ILE A 523 -16.85 2.42 13.11
N SER A 524 -16.64 3.60 13.67
CA SER A 524 -16.97 4.88 13.02
C SER A 524 -16.14 5.08 11.75
N SER A 525 -14.89 4.59 11.73
CA SER A 525 -14.00 4.67 10.58
C SER A 525 -14.42 3.77 9.42
N VAL A 526 -15.09 2.65 9.71
CA VAL A 526 -15.54 1.66 8.72
C VAL A 526 -16.93 1.99 8.20
N LEU A 527 -17.83 2.45 9.05
CA LEU A 527 -19.26 2.60 8.75
C LEU A 527 -19.70 4.05 8.50
N GLY A 528 -18.85 5.04 8.80
CA GLY A 528 -19.28 6.43 8.87
C GLY A 528 -20.27 6.65 10.04
N ASP A 529 -20.86 7.84 10.13
CA ASP A 529 -21.81 8.22 11.21
C ASP A 529 -23.17 7.52 11.12
N SER A 530 -23.36 6.49 10.29
CA SER A 530 -24.61 5.74 10.20
C SER A 530 -24.70 4.71 11.31
N GLN A 531 -25.58 4.97 12.24
CA GLN A 531 -25.93 4.14 13.40
C GLN A 531 -26.27 2.69 13.00
N GLY A 532 -25.68 1.72 13.66
CA GLY A 532 -26.32 0.43 13.87
C GLY A 532 -25.55 -0.86 13.67
N ILE A 533 -24.24 -0.86 13.49
CA ILE A 533 -23.48 -2.12 13.45
C ILE A 533 -22.23 -1.96 14.33
N ILE A 534 -22.08 -2.83 15.32
CA ILE A 534 -20.95 -2.81 16.27
C ILE A 534 -19.91 -3.84 15.83
N PHE A 535 -18.67 -3.40 15.63
CA PHE A 535 -17.51 -4.26 15.42
C PHE A 535 -16.63 -4.28 16.66
N SER A 536 -15.94 -5.36 16.90
CA SER A 536 -14.81 -5.38 17.81
C SER A 536 -13.50 -5.55 17.04
N VAL A 537 -12.60 -4.57 17.07
CA VAL A 537 -11.28 -4.60 16.43
C VAL A 537 -10.24 -4.98 17.47
N VAL A 538 -9.46 -6.03 17.20
CA VAL A 538 -8.29 -6.37 18.01
C VAL A 538 -7.11 -5.58 17.49
N VAL A 539 -6.53 -4.76 18.33
CA VAL A 539 -5.22 -4.18 18.12
C VAL A 539 -4.20 -5.29 18.45
N SER A 540 -3.67 -5.93 17.40
CA SER A 540 -2.58 -6.90 17.55
C SER A 540 -1.32 -6.15 17.97
N GLY A 541 -1.07 -6.09 19.26
CA GLY A 541 0.04 -5.40 19.92
C GLY A 541 -0.12 -5.41 21.44
N LEU A 542 -1.34 -5.64 21.92
CA LEU A 542 -1.66 -5.78 23.32
C LEU A 542 -2.28 -7.17 23.55
N LYS A 543 -1.44 -8.18 23.74
CA LYS A 543 -1.79 -9.55 24.19
C LYS A 543 -2.87 -10.27 23.37
N GLY A 544 -2.49 -10.99 22.34
CA GLY A 544 -3.11 -12.21 21.79
C GLY A 544 -4.63 -12.36 21.91
N GLY A 545 -5.42 -11.43 21.40
CA GLY A 545 -6.87 -11.52 21.34
C GLY A 545 -7.36 -11.61 19.90
N TYR A 546 -8.45 -12.34 19.66
CA TYR A 546 -9.13 -12.42 18.37
C TYR A 546 -10.42 -11.63 18.36
N LEU A 547 -10.75 -11.11 17.16
CA LEU A 547 -12.05 -10.53 16.88
C LEU A 547 -13.03 -11.58 16.43
N GLU A 548 -14.11 -11.71 17.14
CA GLU A 548 -15.26 -12.55 16.79
C GLU A 548 -16.54 -11.72 16.77
N TYR A 549 -17.39 -11.94 15.75
CA TYR A 549 -18.68 -11.28 15.56
C TYR A 549 -19.83 -12.28 15.48
N GLN A 550 -21.00 -11.95 16.03
CA GLN A 550 -22.19 -12.79 16.04
C GLN A 550 -23.22 -12.30 15.03
N GLU A 551 -23.69 -13.18 14.16
CA GLU A 551 -24.64 -12.94 13.06
C GLU A 551 -26.12 -13.02 13.50
N SER A 552 -26.50 -12.46 14.65
CA SER A 552 -27.88 -12.37 15.09
C SER A 552 -28.19 -11.00 15.67
N GLY A 553 -29.40 -10.49 15.39
CA GLY A 553 -29.83 -9.12 15.60
C GLY A 553 -29.75 -8.54 17.04
N ASP A 554 -29.16 -9.23 18.00
CA ASP A 554 -28.80 -8.73 19.33
C ASP A 554 -27.27 -8.81 19.47
N MET A 555 -26.65 -7.64 19.52
CA MET A 555 -25.20 -7.50 19.58
C MET A 555 -24.67 -7.58 21.00
N ALA A 556 -23.76 -8.52 21.25
CA ALA A 556 -22.91 -8.52 22.43
C ALA A 556 -21.43 -8.52 22.00
N ILE A 557 -20.71 -7.51 22.42
CA ILE A 557 -19.25 -7.44 22.28
C ILE A 557 -18.65 -8.27 23.42
N ARG A 558 -17.76 -9.19 23.10
CA ARG A 558 -16.90 -9.85 24.10
C ARG A 558 -15.45 -9.80 23.66
N VAL A 559 -14.64 -9.14 24.47
CA VAL A 559 -13.18 -9.27 24.44
C VAL A 559 -12.85 -10.57 25.19
N ILE A 560 -12.25 -11.54 24.52
CA ILE A 560 -11.81 -12.79 25.17
C ILE A 560 -10.34 -12.61 25.53
N GLU A 561 -10.06 -12.37 26.80
CA GLU A 561 -8.71 -12.49 27.37
C GLU A 561 -8.30 -13.97 27.38
N GLN A 562 -7.17 -14.31 26.78
CA GLN A 562 -6.50 -15.57 27.10
C GLN A 562 -5.84 -15.41 28.46
N GLN A 563 -6.45 -15.94 29.51
CA GLN A 563 -5.75 -16.24 30.75
C GLN A 563 -4.69 -17.33 30.42
N GLN A 564 -3.43 -16.93 30.40
CA GLN A 564 -2.35 -17.89 30.56
C GLN A 564 -2.46 -18.46 31.96
N SER A 565 -2.88 -19.72 32.07
CA SER A 565 -2.66 -20.51 33.28
C SER A 565 -1.14 -20.71 33.42
N ILE A 566 -0.52 -19.87 34.24
CA ILE A 566 0.79 -20.19 34.78
C ILE A 566 0.53 -21.30 35.79
N GLY A 567 0.74 -22.52 35.35
CA GLY A 567 0.82 -23.67 36.23
C GLY A 567 2.09 -23.55 37.06
N THR A 568 1.92 -23.32 38.33
CA THR A 568 2.94 -23.57 39.35
C THR A 568 3.12 -25.08 39.49
N ALA A 569 4.27 -25.59 39.14
CA ALA A 569 4.96 -26.73 39.75
C ALA A 569 6.47 -26.66 39.45
#